data_cb95c45195de16d70563108677096d20
#
_entry.id   cb95c45195de16d70563108677096d20
#
_cell.length_a   1.000
_cell.length_b   1.000
_cell.length_c   1.000
_cell.angle_alpha   90.00
_cell.angle_beta   90.00
_cell.angle_gamma   90.00
#
_symmetry.space_group_name_H-M   'P 1'
#
loop_
_entity.id
_entity.type
_entity.pdbx_description
1 polymer ?
#
loop_
_entity_poly.entity_id
_entity_poly.type
_entity_poly.pdbx_seq_one_letter_code
_entity_poly.pdbx_strand_id
1 'polypeptide(L)'
;ASGSRQGRSVYTGSTAVYPFSDGREVFEDDAGGDLSETGEIVLESERILFGDEANAGRTTVLRLAGIYGPGRHYLLDGLREGKRVFPGRGDVYVNLVHRDDIVGGVETVLANPATGGRAYNLSDGHPVRKEEMVRWLAERLGLPAPTFDPEAQGRRMRINSSGAPPNRRVRIDRIREETGWRPRVADFRRGFEAILGGETNRGSEAS
;
A
#
# COMPACT_ATOMS: atom_id res chain seq x y z
N ALA A 1 -0.46 -40.08 19.29
CA ALA A 1 -0.26 -38.66 19.50
C ALA A 1 -0.57 -37.97 18.19
N SER A 2 -1.77 -37.37 18.08
CA SER A 2 -2.18 -36.55 16.97
C SER A 2 -1.46 -35.20 17.10
N GLY A 3 -0.29 -35.06 16.48
CA GLY A 3 0.38 -33.77 16.35
C GLY A 3 -0.48 -32.89 15.47
N SER A 4 -1.22 -31.96 16.04
CA SER A 4 -1.88 -30.90 15.28
C SER A 4 -0.80 -30.21 14.47
N ARG A 5 -0.84 -30.30 13.14
CA ARG A 5 -0.06 -29.45 12.25
C ARG A 5 -0.54 -28.03 12.48
N GLN A 6 0.14 -27.32 13.36
CA GLN A 6 -0.14 -25.92 13.60
C GLN A 6 0.33 -25.15 12.37
N GLY A 7 -0.63 -24.65 11.59
CA GLY A 7 -0.38 -23.91 10.36
C GLY A 7 0.33 -22.57 10.63
N ARG A 8 0.89 -22.01 9.60
CA ARG A 8 1.40 -20.63 9.57
C ARG A 8 0.29 -19.70 9.13
N SER A 9 0.32 -18.48 9.61
CA SER A 9 -0.66 -17.46 9.26
C SER A 9 0.02 -16.19 8.73
N VAL A 10 -0.68 -15.49 7.86
CA VAL A 10 -0.28 -14.17 7.37
C VAL A 10 -1.40 -13.20 7.67
N TYR A 11 -1.06 -12.13 8.37
CA TYR A 11 -1.96 -11.01 8.60
C TYR A 11 -1.60 -9.88 7.62
N THR A 12 -2.57 -9.46 6.81
CA THR A 12 -2.42 -8.32 5.93
C THR A 12 -2.84 -7.05 6.66
N GLY A 13 -1.86 -6.37 7.22
CA GLY A 13 -2.00 -5.09 7.90
C GLY A 13 -1.90 -3.89 6.93
N SER A 14 -1.51 -2.75 7.45
CA SER A 14 -1.44 -1.50 6.68
C SER A 14 -0.25 -0.65 7.10
N THR A 15 0.33 0.08 6.16
CA THR A 15 1.32 1.13 6.46
C THR A 15 0.72 2.32 7.26
N ALA A 16 -0.57 2.30 7.60
CA ALA A 16 -1.20 3.28 8.49
C ALA A 16 -0.60 3.31 9.91
N VAL A 17 0.19 2.30 10.28
CA VAL A 17 0.94 2.22 11.55
C VAL A 17 2.11 3.20 11.66
N TYR A 18 2.39 3.98 10.63
CA TYR A 18 3.45 5.00 10.63
C TYR A 18 2.85 6.40 10.77
N PRO A 19 3.25 7.20 11.77
CA PRO A 19 2.61 8.50 12.08
C PRO A 19 3.11 9.66 11.21
N PHE A 20 4.17 9.46 10.43
CA PHE A 20 4.96 10.55 9.84
C PHE A 20 4.26 11.27 8.68
N SER A 21 4.41 12.60 8.66
CA SER A 21 3.82 13.51 7.67
C SER A 21 4.84 14.48 7.04
N ASP A 22 6.14 14.23 7.22
CA ASP A 22 7.24 15.12 6.78
C ASP A 22 8.02 14.60 5.55
N GLY A 23 7.58 13.49 4.95
CA GLY A 23 8.21 12.93 3.75
C GLY A 23 9.42 12.05 4.02
N ARG A 24 9.72 11.72 5.28
CA ARG A 24 10.85 10.84 5.62
C ARG A 24 10.68 9.40 5.12
N GLU A 25 11.76 8.67 5.05
CA GLU A 25 11.74 7.22 4.90
C GLU A 25 11.29 6.56 6.19
N VAL A 26 10.53 5.45 6.07
CA VAL A 26 10.05 4.67 7.20
C VAL A 26 10.34 3.18 6.97
N PHE A 27 10.76 2.53 8.04
CA PHE A 27 11.09 1.11 8.11
C PHE A 27 10.11 0.41 9.07
N GLU A 28 10.17 -0.90 9.14
CA GLU A 28 9.23 -1.68 9.95
C GLU A 28 9.29 -1.35 11.44
N ASP A 29 10.45 -0.92 11.94
CA ASP A 29 10.65 -0.60 13.36
C ASP A 29 10.15 0.81 13.75
N ASP A 30 9.76 1.63 12.76
CA ASP A 30 9.22 2.98 12.97
C ASP A 30 7.71 3.00 13.27
N ALA A 31 7.07 1.84 13.46
CA ALA A 31 5.63 1.75 13.72
C ALA A 31 5.28 2.22 15.14
N GLY A 32 4.23 3.02 15.24
CA GLY A 32 3.75 3.56 16.52
C GLY A 32 3.87 5.08 16.61
N GLY A 33 3.55 5.63 17.77
CA GLY A 33 3.53 7.08 17.99
C GLY A 33 2.14 7.68 17.75
N ASP A 34 2.08 8.89 17.23
CA ASP A 34 0.84 9.66 16.99
C ASP A 34 0.11 9.15 15.74
N LEU A 35 -0.67 8.08 15.90
CA LEU A 35 -1.38 7.42 14.82
C LEU A 35 -2.79 7.99 14.60
N SER A 36 -3.34 7.76 13.41
CA SER A 36 -4.78 7.86 13.20
C SER A 36 -5.50 6.71 13.91
N GLU A 37 -6.80 6.86 14.21
CA GLU A 37 -7.63 5.79 14.77
C GLU A 37 -7.46 4.46 14.02
N THR A 38 -7.48 4.49 12.69
CA THR A 38 -7.22 3.29 11.88
C THR A 38 -5.81 2.72 12.11
N GLY A 39 -4.81 3.58 12.26
CA GLY A 39 -3.43 3.18 12.53
C GLY A 39 -3.28 2.49 13.87
N GLU A 40 -3.94 3.02 14.90
CA GLU A 40 -3.98 2.42 16.24
C GLU A 40 -4.62 1.03 16.24
N ILE A 41 -5.79 0.89 15.59
CA ILE A 41 -6.49 -0.41 15.48
C ILE A 41 -5.60 -1.44 14.76
N VAL A 42 -4.95 -1.05 13.67
CA VAL A 42 -4.06 -1.96 12.93
C VAL A 42 -2.86 -2.37 13.78
N LEU A 43 -2.21 -1.41 14.45
CA LEU A 43 -1.05 -1.70 15.29
C LEU A 43 -1.41 -2.56 16.50
N GLU A 44 -2.56 -2.32 17.11
CA GLU A 44 -3.05 -3.14 18.22
C GLU A 44 -3.36 -4.58 17.76
N SER A 45 -3.92 -4.74 16.56
CA SER A 45 -4.12 -6.07 15.96
C SER A 45 -2.79 -6.81 15.79
N GLU A 46 -1.73 -6.13 15.35
CA GLU A 46 -0.38 -6.70 15.25
C GLU A 46 0.16 -7.11 16.63
N ARG A 47 -0.02 -6.28 17.66
CA ARG A 47 0.41 -6.57 19.04
C ARG A 47 -0.29 -7.80 19.61
N ILE A 48 -1.59 -7.93 19.40
CA ILE A 48 -2.37 -9.09 19.83
C ILE A 48 -1.83 -10.35 19.17
N LEU A 49 -1.57 -10.33 17.85
CA LEU A 49 -1.06 -11.47 17.10
C LEU A 49 0.34 -11.89 17.53
N PHE A 50 1.22 -10.94 17.83
CA PHE A 50 2.57 -11.21 18.31
C PHE A 50 2.64 -11.53 19.81
N GLY A 51 1.67 -11.08 20.59
CA GLY A 51 1.57 -11.36 22.04
C GLY A 51 0.97 -12.72 22.37
N ASP A 52 0.28 -13.39 21.42
CA ASP A 52 -0.25 -14.73 21.60
C ASP A 52 0.88 -15.77 21.41
N GLU A 53 1.31 -16.39 22.50
CA GLU A 53 2.40 -17.38 22.50
C GLU A 53 2.18 -18.52 21.50
N ALA A 54 0.93 -18.91 21.25
CA ALA A 54 0.60 -19.96 20.28
C ALA A 54 0.86 -19.53 18.83
N ASN A 55 0.78 -18.24 18.53
CA ASN A 55 0.83 -17.68 17.18
C ASN A 55 2.07 -16.81 16.91
N ALA A 56 2.71 -16.24 17.93
CA ALA A 56 3.77 -15.25 17.79
C ALA A 56 4.88 -15.66 16.80
N GLY A 57 5.41 -16.87 16.92
CA GLY A 57 6.45 -17.40 16.03
C GLY A 57 5.95 -17.98 14.69
N ARG A 58 4.65 -17.86 14.38
CA ARG A 58 4.02 -18.47 13.18
C ARG A 58 3.28 -17.45 12.33
N THR A 59 2.93 -16.32 12.91
CA THR A 59 2.24 -15.23 12.22
C THR A 59 3.27 -14.29 11.61
N THR A 60 3.11 -14.02 10.33
CA THR A 60 3.84 -12.96 9.62
C THR A 60 2.88 -11.83 9.32
N VAL A 61 3.28 -10.59 9.59
CA VAL A 61 2.51 -9.39 9.25
C VAL A 61 3.05 -8.78 7.96
N LEU A 62 2.16 -8.54 6.99
CA LEU A 62 2.47 -7.78 5.78
C LEU A 62 1.76 -6.43 5.83
N ARG A 63 2.49 -5.36 6.05
CA ARG A 63 1.98 -3.97 6.07
C ARG A 63 1.85 -3.45 4.64
N LEU A 64 0.64 -3.50 4.12
CA LEU A 64 0.37 -3.15 2.74
C LEU A 64 0.32 -1.63 2.55
N ALA A 65 1.00 -1.15 1.51
CA ALA A 65 0.88 0.21 1.00
C ALA A 65 -0.46 0.43 0.27
N GLY A 66 -0.63 1.52 -0.46
CA GLY A 66 -1.82 1.79 -1.24
C GLY A 66 -2.06 0.72 -2.30
N ILE A 67 -3.08 -0.12 -2.13
CA ILE A 67 -3.37 -1.23 -3.03
C ILE A 67 -3.98 -0.69 -4.32
N TYR A 68 -3.44 -1.10 -5.47
CA TYR A 68 -4.02 -0.84 -6.78
C TYR A 68 -3.94 -2.08 -7.69
N GLY A 69 -4.65 -2.01 -8.81
CA GLY A 69 -4.71 -3.10 -9.79
C GLY A 69 -6.02 -3.03 -10.57
N PRO A 70 -6.30 -3.98 -11.49
CA PRO A 70 -7.56 -4.06 -12.22
C PRO A 70 -8.78 -4.00 -11.29
N GLY A 71 -9.69 -3.04 -11.53
CA GLY A 71 -10.89 -2.82 -10.71
C GLY A 71 -10.65 -2.13 -9.36
N ARG A 72 -9.44 -1.66 -9.06
CA ARG A 72 -9.11 -0.94 -7.82
C ARG A 72 -8.10 0.18 -8.07
N HIS A 73 -8.58 1.33 -8.55
CA HIS A 73 -7.71 2.43 -8.95
C HIS A 73 -8.39 3.81 -8.82
N TYR A 74 -8.82 4.15 -7.61
CA TYR A 74 -9.67 5.30 -7.29
C TYR A 74 -9.24 6.66 -7.89
N LEU A 75 -7.94 6.89 -8.12
CA LEU A 75 -7.45 8.13 -8.74
C LEU A 75 -7.73 8.13 -10.25
N LEU A 76 -7.53 7.00 -10.91
CA LEU A 76 -7.87 6.83 -12.31
C LEU A 76 -9.39 6.92 -12.52
N ASP A 77 -10.18 6.28 -11.66
CA ASP A 77 -11.64 6.35 -11.71
C ASP A 77 -12.13 7.79 -11.54
N GLY A 78 -11.59 8.52 -10.57
CA GLY A 78 -11.91 9.92 -10.37
C GLY A 78 -11.63 10.78 -11.62
N LEU A 79 -10.52 10.56 -12.30
CA LEU A 79 -10.20 11.27 -13.55
C LEU A 79 -11.20 10.95 -14.67
N ARG A 80 -11.60 9.69 -14.82
CA ARG A 80 -12.60 9.21 -15.79
C ARG A 80 -13.99 9.77 -15.51
N GLU A 81 -14.34 9.89 -14.24
CA GLU A 81 -15.59 10.52 -13.77
C GLU A 81 -15.59 12.04 -13.91
N GLY A 82 -14.55 12.62 -14.48
CA GLY A 82 -14.48 14.05 -14.73
C GLY A 82 -13.86 14.88 -13.60
N LYS A 83 -13.30 14.26 -12.55
CA LYS A 83 -12.68 14.97 -11.45
C LYS A 83 -11.44 15.74 -11.92
N ARG A 84 -11.42 17.05 -11.66
CA ARG A 84 -10.32 17.95 -12.04
C ARG A 84 -9.63 18.57 -10.82
N VAL A 85 -10.26 18.53 -9.66
CA VAL A 85 -9.70 19.00 -8.39
C VAL A 85 -9.66 17.83 -7.42
N PHE A 86 -8.48 17.50 -6.93
CA PHE A 86 -8.26 16.42 -5.95
C PHE A 86 -8.10 16.99 -4.55
N PRO A 87 -8.70 16.38 -3.53
CA PRO A 87 -8.59 16.85 -2.16
C PRO A 87 -7.19 16.63 -1.59
N GLY A 88 -6.80 17.52 -0.68
CA GLY A 88 -5.52 17.51 0.00
C GLY A 88 -4.36 17.96 -0.89
N ARG A 89 -3.15 17.92 -0.33
CA ARG A 89 -1.92 18.34 -1.00
C ARG A 89 -1.50 17.38 -2.11
N GLY A 90 -0.93 17.92 -3.18
CA GLY A 90 -0.37 17.16 -4.30
C GLY A 90 1.07 16.71 -4.07
N ASP A 91 1.81 17.42 -3.25
CA ASP A 91 3.25 17.23 -2.99
C ASP A 91 3.55 16.14 -1.94
N VAL A 92 2.53 15.43 -1.44
CA VAL A 92 2.70 14.30 -0.53
C VAL A 92 3.10 13.03 -1.28
N TYR A 93 3.92 12.19 -0.64
CA TYR A 93 4.25 10.88 -1.19
C TYR A 93 3.10 9.89 -1.03
N VAL A 94 2.85 9.15 -2.10
CA VAL A 94 2.03 7.94 -2.10
C VAL A 94 2.94 6.73 -2.32
N ASN A 95 2.65 5.68 -1.58
CA ASN A 95 3.31 4.38 -1.69
C ASN A 95 2.28 3.40 -2.21
N LEU A 96 2.63 2.59 -3.20
CA LEU A 96 1.71 1.71 -3.88
C LEU A 96 2.19 0.27 -3.83
N VAL A 97 1.25 -0.66 -3.92
CA VAL A 97 1.52 -2.08 -4.12
C VAL A 97 0.48 -2.64 -5.09
N HIS A 98 0.94 -3.32 -6.13
CA HIS A 98 0.03 -4.00 -7.05
C HIS A 98 -0.57 -5.24 -6.39
N ARG A 99 -1.86 -5.52 -6.63
CA ARG A 99 -2.55 -6.66 -6.00
C ARG A 99 -1.86 -8.01 -6.26
N ASP A 100 -1.27 -8.21 -7.43
CA ASP A 100 -0.59 -9.46 -7.78
C ASP A 100 0.76 -9.59 -7.04
N ASP A 101 1.40 -8.47 -6.70
CA ASP A 101 2.61 -8.46 -5.86
C ASP A 101 2.28 -8.78 -4.39
N ILE A 102 1.06 -8.44 -3.92
CA ILE A 102 0.59 -8.86 -2.60
C ILE A 102 0.49 -10.38 -2.55
N VAL A 103 -0.08 -11.01 -3.58
CA VAL A 103 -0.16 -12.48 -3.68
C VAL A 103 1.23 -13.09 -3.62
N GLY A 104 2.17 -12.59 -4.43
CA GLY A 104 3.56 -13.06 -4.41
C GLY A 104 4.24 -12.86 -3.05
N GLY A 105 3.95 -11.75 -2.35
CA GLY A 105 4.44 -11.50 -0.98
C GLY A 105 3.90 -12.52 0.03
N VAL A 106 2.59 -12.81 -0.02
CA VAL A 106 1.95 -13.82 0.83
C VAL A 106 2.55 -15.21 0.59
N GLU A 107 2.68 -15.63 -0.67
CA GLU A 107 3.29 -16.91 -1.04
C GLU A 107 4.73 -17.01 -0.52
N THR A 108 5.53 -15.95 -0.70
CA THR A 108 6.92 -15.90 -0.26
C THR A 108 7.07 -16.08 1.25
N VAL A 109 6.29 -15.34 2.05
CA VAL A 109 6.40 -15.45 3.51
C VAL A 109 5.82 -16.76 4.05
N LEU A 110 4.79 -17.31 3.41
CA LEU A 110 4.27 -18.64 3.77
C LEU A 110 5.27 -19.75 3.49
N ALA A 111 6.02 -19.65 2.40
CA ALA A 111 7.05 -20.62 2.04
C ALA A 111 8.31 -20.55 2.94
N ASN A 112 8.56 -19.40 3.60
CA ASN A 112 9.76 -19.17 4.41
C ASN A 112 9.45 -19.20 5.92
N PRO A 113 9.76 -20.29 6.66
CA PRO A 113 9.54 -20.37 8.10
C PRO A 113 10.22 -19.27 8.94
N ALA A 114 11.32 -18.72 8.48
CA ALA A 114 12.06 -17.70 9.21
C ALA A 114 11.33 -16.34 9.30
N THR A 115 10.24 -16.15 8.55
CA THR A 115 9.44 -14.91 8.58
C THR A 115 8.42 -14.88 9.72
N GLY A 116 8.19 -15.97 10.41
CA GLY A 116 7.28 -16.01 11.56
C GLY A 116 7.71 -15.09 12.69
N GLY A 117 6.76 -14.38 13.30
CA GLY A 117 7.02 -13.38 14.34
C GLY A 117 7.53 -12.04 13.81
N ARG A 118 7.47 -11.81 12.51
CA ARG A 118 8.01 -10.59 11.87
C ARG A 118 6.94 -9.81 11.12
N ALA A 119 7.17 -8.48 11.07
CA ALA A 119 6.42 -7.58 10.20
C ALA A 119 7.30 -7.16 9.01
N TYR A 120 6.68 -7.07 7.83
CA TYR A 120 7.30 -6.61 6.60
C TYR A 120 6.43 -5.58 5.89
N ASN A 121 7.06 -4.55 5.35
CA ASN A 121 6.41 -3.60 4.45
C ASN A 121 6.28 -4.20 3.05
N LEU A 122 5.12 -4.00 2.43
CA LEU A 122 4.88 -4.35 1.02
C LEU A 122 4.51 -3.11 0.22
N SER A 123 5.41 -2.71 -0.68
CA SER A 123 5.17 -1.68 -1.70
C SER A 123 5.98 -2.01 -2.96
N ASP A 124 5.80 -1.24 -4.03
CA ASP A 124 6.65 -1.33 -5.23
C ASP A 124 8.09 -0.80 -4.97
N GLY A 125 8.33 -0.17 -3.81
CA GLY A 125 9.61 0.43 -3.45
C GLY A 125 9.90 1.77 -4.14
N HIS A 126 8.94 2.33 -4.88
CA HIS A 126 9.05 3.57 -5.64
C HIS A 126 8.02 4.62 -5.20
N PRO A 127 8.21 5.23 -4.01
CA PRO A 127 7.31 6.29 -3.55
C PRO A 127 7.27 7.44 -4.56
N VAL A 128 6.09 7.88 -4.92
CA VAL A 128 5.88 8.94 -5.93
C VAL A 128 5.06 10.09 -5.33
N ARG A 129 5.27 11.32 -5.78
CA ARG A 129 4.40 12.44 -5.40
C ARG A 129 3.01 12.24 -6.01
N LYS A 130 1.98 12.48 -5.20
CA LYS A 130 0.58 12.32 -5.63
C LYS A 130 0.29 13.13 -6.90
N GLU A 131 0.77 14.38 -6.96
CA GLU A 131 0.60 15.24 -8.14
C GLU A 131 1.27 14.67 -9.39
N GLU A 132 2.46 14.09 -9.27
CA GLU A 132 3.17 13.46 -10.38
C GLU A 132 2.35 12.29 -10.95
N MET A 133 1.86 11.41 -10.07
CA MET A 133 1.06 10.27 -10.48
C MET A 133 -0.27 10.69 -11.13
N VAL A 134 -0.99 11.65 -10.52
CA VAL A 134 -2.31 12.08 -11.04
C VAL A 134 -2.15 12.84 -12.36
N ARG A 135 -1.08 13.64 -12.51
CA ARG A 135 -0.76 14.33 -13.76
C ARG A 135 -0.42 13.34 -14.88
N TRP A 136 0.41 12.34 -14.59
CA TRP A 136 0.73 11.27 -15.54
C TRP A 136 -0.52 10.50 -16.00
N LEU A 137 -1.41 10.14 -15.06
CA LEU A 137 -2.68 9.48 -15.39
C LEU A 137 -3.57 10.35 -16.29
N ALA A 138 -3.68 11.65 -15.99
CA ALA A 138 -4.45 12.59 -16.79
C ALA A 138 -3.89 12.69 -18.22
N GLU A 139 -2.58 12.79 -18.38
CA GLU A 139 -1.90 12.79 -19.67
C GLU A 139 -2.21 11.53 -20.47
N ARG A 140 -2.14 10.35 -19.85
CA ARG A 140 -2.49 9.07 -20.51
C ARG A 140 -3.95 8.99 -20.97
N LEU A 141 -4.83 9.72 -20.32
CA LEU A 141 -6.26 9.82 -20.70
C LEU A 141 -6.55 10.98 -21.67
N GLY A 142 -5.55 11.75 -22.09
CA GLY A 142 -5.74 12.95 -22.91
C GLY A 142 -6.49 14.06 -22.18
N LEU A 143 -6.37 14.14 -20.86
CA LEU A 143 -7.10 15.09 -20.01
C LEU A 143 -6.18 16.24 -19.55
N PRO A 144 -6.73 17.44 -19.31
CA PRO A 144 -5.97 18.53 -18.69
C PRO A 144 -5.38 18.12 -17.34
N ALA A 145 -4.23 18.71 -17.00
CA ALA A 145 -3.60 18.49 -15.70
C ALA A 145 -4.53 18.91 -14.56
N PRO A 146 -4.82 17.99 -13.60
CA PRO A 146 -5.69 18.31 -12.48
C PRO A 146 -4.96 19.19 -11.46
N THR A 147 -5.75 19.88 -10.63
CA THR A 147 -5.28 20.68 -9.50
C THR A 147 -5.57 20.00 -8.18
N PHE A 148 -5.03 20.55 -7.09
CA PHE A 148 -5.20 20.05 -5.74
C PHE A 148 -5.78 21.15 -4.85
N ASP A 149 -6.72 20.79 -3.99
CA ASP A 149 -7.27 21.66 -2.96
C ASP A 149 -6.77 21.19 -1.59
N PRO A 150 -5.77 21.87 -0.99
CA PRO A 150 -5.20 21.46 0.30
C PRO A 150 -6.19 21.48 1.45
N GLU A 151 -7.23 22.32 1.38
CA GLU A 151 -8.24 22.48 2.42
C GLU A 151 -9.36 21.43 2.32
N ALA A 152 -9.56 20.86 1.13
CA ALA A 152 -10.58 19.85 0.93
C ALA A 152 -10.17 18.52 1.57
N GLN A 153 -11.07 17.97 2.38
CA GLN A 153 -10.89 16.63 2.96
C GLN A 153 -11.47 15.56 2.03
N GLY A 154 -10.63 14.61 1.64
CA GLY A 154 -11.07 13.45 0.88
C GLY A 154 -11.68 12.38 1.78
N ARG A 155 -12.76 11.69 1.34
CA ARG A 155 -13.42 10.59 2.09
C ARG A 155 -12.47 9.47 2.55
N ARG A 156 -11.29 9.35 1.95
CA ARG A 156 -10.26 8.34 2.27
C ARG A 156 -9.00 8.94 2.87
N MET A 157 -9.00 10.25 3.17
CA MET A 157 -7.84 10.87 3.78
C MET A 157 -7.77 10.47 5.25
N ARG A 158 -6.74 9.73 5.58
CA ARG A 158 -6.40 9.40 6.96
C ARG A 158 -5.52 10.52 7.48
N ILE A 159 -5.87 11.09 8.58
CA ILE A 159 -5.07 12.10 9.27
C ILE A 159 -4.64 11.52 10.62
N ASN A 160 -3.46 11.89 11.09
CA ASN A 160 -3.03 11.57 12.45
C ASN A 160 -3.80 12.42 13.47
N SER A 161 -3.58 12.25 14.76
CA SER A 161 -4.29 13.00 15.81
C SER A 161 -3.98 14.51 15.75
N SER A 162 -2.84 14.90 15.20
CA SER A 162 -2.49 16.32 14.96
C SER A 162 -3.14 16.92 13.70
N GLY A 163 -3.96 16.16 12.98
CA GLY A 163 -4.65 16.62 11.77
C GLY A 163 -3.81 16.58 10.49
N ALA A 164 -2.58 16.07 10.55
CA ALA A 164 -1.70 16.01 9.39
C ALA A 164 -1.96 14.76 8.51
N PRO A 165 -2.02 14.92 7.17
CA PRO A 165 -2.12 13.79 6.27
C PRO A 165 -0.80 13.00 6.24
N PRO A 166 -0.84 11.68 5.99
CA PRO A 166 0.37 10.88 5.86
C PRO A 166 1.22 11.36 4.68
N ASN A 167 2.50 11.56 4.95
CA ASN A 167 3.51 11.90 3.95
C ASN A 167 4.82 11.23 4.35
N ARG A 168 5.10 10.05 3.77
CA ARG A 168 6.26 9.22 4.08
C ARG A 168 6.63 8.34 2.92
N ARG A 169 7.85 7.82 2.93
CA ARG A 169 8.38 6.90 1.91
C ARG A 169 8.63 5.54 2.56
N VAL A 170 7.80 4.57 2.23
CA VAL A 170 7.84 3.22 2.82
C VAL A 170 8.96 2.40 2.18
N ARG A 171 9.91 1.96 3.00
CA ARG A 171 11.03 1.10 2.59
C ARG A 171 10.62 -0.38 2.67
N ILE A 172 11.16 -1.17 1.77
CA ILE A 172 10.91 -2.62 1.65
C ILE A 172 12.21 -3.44 1.73
N ASP A 173 13.25 -2.85 2.31
CA ASP A 173 14.57 -3.49 2.34
C ASP A 173 14.55 -4.80 3.11
N ARG A 174 13.86 -4.83 4.26
CA ARG A 174 13.75 -6.02 5.11
C ARG A 174 13.19 -7.23 4.37
N ILE A 175 12.05 -7.13 3.70
CA ILE A 175 11.49 -8.27 2.97
C ILE A 175 12.39 -8.67 1.80
N ARG A 176 13.03 -7.70 1.14
CA ARG A 176 13.95 -7.98 0.02
C ARG A 176 15.20 -8.75 0.47
N GLU A 177 15.77 -8.38 1.59
CA GLU A 177 17.02 -8.98 2.13
C GLU A 177 16.76 -10.35 2.74
N GLU A 178 15.69 -10.47 3.56
CA GLU A 178 15.41 -11.69 4.31
C GLU A 178 14.72 -12.79 3.50
N THR A 179 13.99 -12.42 2.43
CA THR A 179 13.20 -13.40 1.67
C THR A 179 13.54 -13.48 0.18
N GLY A 180 14.26 -12.49 -0.34
CA GLY A 180 14.50 -12.36 -1.77
C GLY A 180 13.29 -11.83 -2.56
N TRP A 181 12.14 -11.58 -1.92
CA TRP A 181 10.95 -11.05 -2.59
C TRP A 181 11.25 -9.73 -3.31
N ARG A 182 10.68 -9.58 -4.49
CA ARG A 182 10.74 -8.35 -5.29
C ARG A 182 9.37 -8.12 -5.94
N PRO A 183 8.88 -6.87 -6.03
CA PRO A 183 7.68 -6.58 -6.81
C PRO A 183 7.91 -6.92 -8.28
N ARG A 184 6.93 -7.56 -8.92
CA ARG A 184 6.93 -7.86 -10.37
C ARG A 184 6.52 -6.63 -11.17
N VAL A 185 5.61 -5.83 -10.61
CA VAL A 185 5.21 -4.55 -11.17
C VAL A 185 6.16 -3.48 -10.67
N ALA A 186 7.10 -3.07 -11.54
CA ALA A 186 8.25 -2.26 -11.16
C ALA A 186 7.89 -0.90 -10.53
N ASP A 187 6.85 -0.24 -11.04
CA ASP A 187 6.34 1.05 -10.54
C ASP A 187 4.88 1.27 -10.95
N PHE A 188 4.30 2.37 -10.49
CA PHE A 188 2.90 2.71 -10.79
C PHE A 188 2.65 2.87 -12.31
N ARG A 189 3.62 3.36 -13.09
CA ARG A 189 3.44 3.58 -14.54
C ARG A 189 3.23 2.25 -15.24
N ARG A 190 4.07 1.26 -14.96
CA ARG A 190 3.93 -0.09 -15.52
C ARG A 190 2.61 -0.73 -15.13
N GLY A 191 2.21 -0.59 -13.87
CA GLY A 191 0.94 -1.14 -13.40
C GLY A 191 -0.28 -0.49 -14.06
N PHE A 192 -0.29 0.84 -14.16
CA PHE A 192 -1.40 1.55 -14.80
C PHE A 192 -1.40 1.40 -16.33
N GLU A 193 -0.26 1.29 -17.00
CA GLU A 193 -0.19 0.96 -18.42
C GLU A 193 -0.85 -0.40 -18.71
N ALA A 194 -0.59 -1.40 -17.88
CA ALA A 194 -1.23 -2.72 -18.01
C ALA A 194 -2.75 -2.65 -17.79
N ILE A 195 -3.22 -1.84 -16.84
CA ILE A 195 -4.65 -1.62 -16.60
C ILE A 195 -5.31 -0.95 -17.82
N LEU A 196 -4.72 0.13 -18.32
CA LEU A 196 -5.23 0.89 -19.46
C LEU A 196 -5.25 0.04 -20.73
N GLY A 197 -4.17 -0.72 -21.01
CA GLY A 197 -4.07 -1.61 -22.18
C GLY A 197 -5.04 -2.80 -22.13
N GLY A 198 -5.23 -3.39 -20.95
CA GLY A 198 -6.15 -4.52 -20.75
C GLY A 198 -7.63 -4.15 -20.91
N GLU A 199 -7.99 -2.88 -20.70
CA GLU A 199 -9.34 -2.38 -20.89
C GLU A 199 -9.64 -2.07 -22.36
N THR A 200 -8.64 -1.58 -23.09
CA THR A 200 -8.76 -1.32 -24.54
C THR A 200 -9.07 -2.61 -25.32
N ASN A 201 -8.41 -3.72 -24.92
CA ASN A 201 -8.66 -5.02 -25.56
C ASN A 201 -10.07 -5.59 -25.28
N ARG A 202 -10.61 -5.37 -24.08
CA ARG A 202 -11.97 -5.81 -23.74
C ARG A 202 -13.07 -5.00 -24.44
N GLY A 203 -12.81 -3.73 -24.74
CA GLY A 203 -13.74 -2.88 -25.49
C GLY A 203 -13.84 -3.25 -26.97
N SER A 204 -12.78 -3.83 -27.56
CA SER A 204 -12.75 -4.25 -28.96
C SER A 204 -13.37 -5.63 -29.20
N GLU A 205 -13.53 -6.47 -28.16
CA GLU A 205 -14.19 -7.79 -28.26
C GLU A 205 -15.70 -7.70 -28.02
N ALA A 206 -16.21 -6.55 -27.56
CA ALA A 206 -17.63 -6.32 -27.26
C ALA A 206 -18.36 -5.50 -28.34
N SER A 207 -17.71 -5.23 -29.45
CA SER A 207 -18.26 -4.52 -30.63
C SER A 207 -18.34 -5.46 -31.84
#